data_004e6fe7354ced3ea40845bb165f97de
#
_entry.id   004e6fe7354ced3ea40845bb165f97de
#
_cell.length_a   1.000
_cell.length_b   1.000
_cell.length_c   1.000
_cell.angle_alpha   90.00
_cell.angle_beta   90.00
_cell.angle_gamma   90.00
#
_symmetry.space_group_name_H-M   'P 1'
#
loop_
_entity.id
_entity.type
_entity.pdbx_description
1 polymer ?
#
loop_
_entity_poly.entity_id
_entity_poly.type
_entity_poly.pdbx_seq_one_letter_code
_entity_poly.pdbx_strand_id
1 'polypeptide(L)'
;MPSDPLLGETTVNIGSLHGGVADNVVAPSAEARLMARLVSSADEVWSRLEQWSAGRASLERSVEIPAMRLGTLSGFPTSVVAFATDIPALSAWGTPYLFGPGSIHVAHRDDECVEIAELQSAAESYERIVRALYSA
;
A
#
# COMPACT_ATOMS: atom_id res chain seq x y z
N MET A 1 14.05 -1.00 9.42
CA MET A 1 13.44 -0.87 8.09
C MET A 1 13.69 0.54 7.56
N PRO A 2 13.62 0.77 6.24
CA PRO A 2 13.69 2.10 5.66
C PRO A 2 12.57 3.02 6.16
N SER A 3 12.83 4.32 6.19
CA SER A 3 11.85 5.35 6.53
C SER A 3 11.92 6.53 5.54
N ASP A 4 10.79 7.20 5.33
CA ASP A 4 10.67 8.42 4.53
C ASP A 4 10.00 9.51 5.38
N PRO A 5 10.48 10.76 5.35
CA PRO A 5 9.92 11.84 6.18
C PRO A 5 8.44 12.13 5.95
N LEU A 6 7.92 11.84 4.76
CA LEU A 6 6.51 12.04 4.40
C LEU A 6 5.71 10.75 4.55
N LEU A 7 6.23 9.62 4.01
CA LEU A 7 5.49 8.35 3.93
C LEU A 7 5.57 7.54 5.23
N GLY A 8 6.47 7.91 6.17
CA GLY A 8 6.64 7.21 7.44
C GLY A 8 7.62 6.04 7.34
N GLU A 9 7.32 4.93 7.98
CA GLU A 9 8.20 3.77 8.08
C GLU A 9 7.70 2.59 7.24
N THR A 10 8.63 1.85 6.62
CA THR A 10 8.33 0.54 6.06
C THR A 10 7.90 -0.42 7.17
N THR A 11 6.73 -1.00 7.03
CA THR A 11 6.22 -2.03 7.94
C THR A 11 6.23 -3.39 7.27
N VAL A 12 6.43 -4.45 8.05
CA VAL A 12 6.39 -5.84 7.59
C VAL A 12 5.34 -6.59 8.40
N ASN A 13 4.46 -7.28 7.69
CA ASN A 13 3.45 -8.15 8.27
C ASN A 13 3.69 -9.59 7.83
N ILE A 14 3.55 -10.54 8.76
CA ILE A 14 3.51 -11.96 8.45
C ILE A 14 2.05 -12.33 8.21
N GLY A 15 1.68 -12.51 6.93
CA GLY A 15 0.30 -12.81 6.53
C GLY A 15 -0.08 -14.27 6.76
N SER A 16 0.88 -15.19 6.61
CA SER A 16 0.68 -16.61 6.91
C SER A 16 1.99 -17.28 7.30
N LEU A 17 1.87 -18.34 8.08
CA LEU A 17 2.96 -19.22 8.46
C LEU A 17 2.45 -20.66 8.47
N HIS A 18 3.11 -21.54 7.72
CA HIS A 18 2.79 -22.95 7.60
C HIS A 18 4.02 -23.80 7.80
N GLY A 19 3.88 -24.96 8.42
CA GLY A 19 4.98 -25.90 8.62
C GLY A 19 4.61 -27.04 9.56
N GLY A 20 5.47 -28.06 9.60
CA GLY A 20 5.25 -29.25 10.42
C GLY A 20 4.35 -30.29 9.77
N VAL A 21 4.32 -31.49 10.36
CA VAL A 21 3.52 -32.65 9.92
C VAL A 21 2.79 -33.33 11.06
N ALA A 22 3.33 -33.32 12.30
CA ALA A 22 2.77 -33.92 13.50
C ALA A 22 3.46 -33.35 14.76
N ASP A 23 2.79 -33.41 15.91
CA ASP A 23 3.23 -32.80 17.17
C ASP A 23 4.53 -33.38 17.70
N ASN A 24 4.81 -34.63 17.39
CA ASN A 24 5.99 -35.39 17.86
C ASN A 24 7.11 -35.52 16.80
N VAL A 25 7.02 -34.79 15.72
CA VAL A 25 7.98 -34.80 14.60
C VAL A 25 8.55 -33.42 14.38
N VAL A 26 9.88 -33.31 14.27
CA VAL A 26 10.53 -32.06 13.89
C VAL A 26 10.06 -31.66 12.49
N ALA A 27 9.61 -30.44 12.34
CA ALA A 27 9.11 -29.89 11.07
C ALA A 27 10.21 -30.01 9.98
N PRO A 28 9.97 -30.73 8.87
CA PRO A 28 10.93 -30.84 7.77
C PRO A 28 11.07 -29.56 6.97
N SER A 29 10.03 -28.70 6.99
CA SER A 29 9.99 -27.42 6.31
C SER A 29 8.99 -26.48 6.98
N ALA A 30 9.19 -25.19 6.77
CA ALA A 30 8.23 -24.14 7.09
C ALA A 30 8.23 -23.06 6.00
N GLU A 31 7.09 -22.47 5.73
CA GLU A 31 6.88 -21.38 4.78
C GLU A 31 6.17 -20.23 5.47
N ALA A 32 6.61 -19.02 5.20
CA ALA A 32 5.93 -17.79 5.62
C ALA A 32 5.70 -16.88 4.43
N ARG A 33 4.53 -16.23 4.37
CA ARG A 33 4.24 -15.12 3.44
C ARG A 33 4.27 -13.83 4.19
N LEU A 34 5.12 -12.92 3.69
CA LEU A 34 5.30 -11.61 4.27
C LEU A 34 4.81 -10.54 3.29
N MET A 35 4.23 -9.48 3.82
CA MET A 35 3.93 -8.27 3.07
C MET A 35 4.68 -7.11 3.69
N ALA A 36 5.50 -6.43 2.90
CA ALA A 36 6.14 -5.17 3.27
C ALA A 36 5.37 -4.00 2.62
N ARG A 37 4.98 -3.01 3.42
CA ARG A 37 4.47 -1.73 2.93
C ARG A 37 5.65 -0.80 2.74
N LEU A 38 5.98 -0.56 1.47
CA LEU A 38 7.20 0.15 1.09
C LEU A 38 7.03 1.67 1.25
N VAL A 39 8.07 2.33 1.74
CA VAL A 39 8.24 3.79 1.69
C VAL A 39 9.53 4.18 0.96
N SER A 40 10.30 3.17 0.52
CA SER A 40 11.52 3.30 -0.28
C SER A 40 11.55 2.21 -1.37
N SER A 41 12.71 1.97 -1.98
CA SER A 41 12.84 0.90 -2.97
C SER A 41 12.64 -0.49 -2.35
N ALA A 42 12.06 -1.40 -3.11
CA ALA A 42 11.93 -2.79 -2.71
C ALA A 42 13.29 -3.47 -2.52
N ASP A 43 14.31 -3.07 -3.28
CA ASP A 43 15.67 -3.63 -3.16
C ASP A 43 16.32 -3.33 -1.80
N GLU A 44 16.05 -2.16 -1.22
CA GLU A 44 16.54 -1.85 0.12
C GLU A 44 15.91 -2.75 1.18
N VAL A 45 14.61 -2.98 1.08
CA VAL A 45 13.89 -3.91 1.98
C VAL A 45 14.37 -5.34 1.76
N TRP A 46 14.53 -5.75 0.51
CA TRP A 46 15.02 -7.08 0.15
C TRP A 46 16.39 -7.37 0.74
N SER A 47 17.35 -6.45 0.57
CA SER A 47 18.70 -6.60 1.14
C SER A 47 18.68 -6.77 2.66
N ARG A 48 17.77 -6.12 3.36
CA ARG A 48 17.59 -6.31 4.80
C ARG A 48 17.00 -7.67 5.15
N LEU A 49 16.05 -8.16 4.37
CA LEU A 49 15.47 -9.51 4.55
C LEU A 49 16.54 -10.58 4.31
N GLU A 50 17.38 -10.43 3.30
CA GLU A 50 18.51 -11.34 3.05
C GLU A 50 19.50 -11.34 4.23
N GLN A 51 19.86 -10.19 4.75
CA GLN A 51 20.72 -10.08 5.94
C GLN A 51 20.09 -10.75 7.18
N TRP A 52 18.79 -10.56 7.40
CA TRP A 52 18.11 -11.18 8.55
C TRP A 52 17.96 -12.69 8.40
N SER A 53 17.68 -13.17 7.20
CA SER A 53 17.60 -14.60 6.94
C SER A 53 18.97 -15.26 7.13
N ALA A 54 20.05 -14.53 6.84
CA ALA A 54 21.44 -14.99 6.95
C ALA A 54 21.66 -16.39 6.31
N GLY A 55 20.99 -16.65 5.19
CA GLY A 55 21.03 -17.94 4.49
C GLY A 55 20.26 -19.08 5.16
N ARG A 56 19.52 -18.82 6.24
CA ARG A 56 18.69 -19.82 6.94
C ARG A 56 17.36 -20.10 6.25
N ALA A 57 16.96 -19.24 5.31
CA ALA A 57 15.76 -19.39 4.52
C ALA A 57 16.04 -19.00 3.07
N SER A 58 15.34 -19.61 2.11
CA SER A 58 15.24 -19.13 0.74
C SER A 58 14.18 -18.04 0.70
N LEU A 59 14.45 -16.95 -0.01
CA LEU A 59 13.55 -15.84 -0.20
C LEU A 59 13.10 -15.77 -1.65
N GLU A 60 11.82 -15.47 -1.87
CA GLU A 60 11.23 -15.27 -3.20
C GLU A 60 10.40 -14.00 -3.22
N ARG A 61 10.56 -13.19 -4.27
CA ARG A 61 9.70 -12.03 -4.53
C ARG A 61 8.46 -12.49 -5.29
N SER A 62 7.29 -12.09 -4.83
CA SER A 62 6.01 -12.42 -5.47
C SER A 62 5.49 -11.23 -6.28
N VAL A 63 5.07 -10.18 -5.60
CA VAL A 63 4.50 -8.97 -6.22
C VAL A 63 5.21 -7.76 -5.63
N GLU A 64 5.48 -6.78 -6.48
CA GLU A 64 6.06 -5.51 -6.09
C GLU A 64 5.22 -4.36 -6.64
N ILE A 65 4.77 -3.49 -5.72
CA ILE A 65 4.08 -2.25 -6.05
C ILE A 65 4.87 -1.13 -5.36
N PRO A 66 5.48 -0.22 -6.11
CA PRO A 66 6.30 0.84 -5.53
C PRO A 66 5.46 1.83 -4.73
N ALA A 67 6.09 2.43 -3.71
CA ALA A 67 5.53 3.61 -3.07
C ALA A 67 5.51 4.77 -4.09
N MET A 68 4.42 5.55 -4.10
CA MET A 68 4.22 6.63 -5.04
C MET A 68 3.90 7.94 -4.36
N ARG A 69 4.38 9.03 -4.95
CA ARG A 69 3.94 10.40 -4.63
C ARG A 69 2.97 10.83 -5.72
N LEU A 70 1.76 11.18 -5.32
CA LEU A 70 0.69 11.61 -6.22
C LEU A 70 0.62 13.14 -6.27
N GLY A 71 -0.04 13.65 -7.30
CA GLY A 71 -0.33 15.08 -7.42
C GLY A 71 -1.21 15.58 -6.27
N THR A 72 -1.01 16.84 -5.91
CA THR A 72 -1.82 17.56 -4.92
C THR A 72 -2.35 18.84 -5.50
N LEU A 73 -3.50 19.30 -5.02
CA LEU A 73 -4.13 20.55 -5.46
C LEU A 73 -4.27 21.52 -4.29
N SER A 74 -3.99 22.79 -4.53
CA SER A 74 -4.21 23.83 -3.54
C SER A 74 -5.69 23.91 -3.14
N GLY A 75 -5.96 24.06 -1.85
CA GLY A 75 -7.32 24.10 -1.31
C GLY A 75 -7.96 22.75 -1.06
N PHE A 76 -7.21 21.64 -1.25
CA PHE A 76 -7.62 20.31 -0.85
C PHE A 76 -6.68 19.75 0.23
N PRO A 77 -7.21 19.18 1.32
CA PRO A 77 -6.38 18.49 2.30
C PRO A 77 -5.74 17.25 1.66
N THR A 78 -4.53 16.93 2.12
CA THR A 78 -3.78 15.76 1.65
C THR A 78 -3.50 14.82 2.79
N SER A 79 -3.38 13.52 2.49
CA SER A 79 -3.02 12.51 3.47
C SER A 79 -2.08 11.47 2.85
N VAL A 80 -1.37 10.75 3.70
CA VAL A 80 -0.61 9.57 3.33
C VAL A 80 -1.48 8.34 3.59
N VAL A 81 -1.54 7.46 2.61
CA VAL A 81 -2.33 6.23 2.69
C VAL A 81 -1.44 5.01 2.47
N ALA A 82 -1.74 3.92 3.16
CA ALA A 82 -0.93 2.70 3.16
C ALA A 82 -1.62 1.55 2.40
N PHE A 83 -2.31 1.86 1.31
CA PHE A 83 -2.90 0.86 0.42
C PHE A 83 -2.36 1.00 -1.00
N ALA A 84 -2.43 -0.08 -1.77
CA ALA A 84 -2.02 -0.10 -3.18
C ALA A 84 -3.18 0.34 -4.08
N THR A 85 -2.81 0.86 -5.27
CA THR A 85 -3.73 1.23 -6.35
C THR A 85 -3.16 0.75 -7.68
N ASP A 86 -3.95 0.81 -8.76
CA ASP A 86 -3.51 0.50 -10.12
C ASP A 86 -2.74 1.64 -10.79
N ILE A 87 -2.59 2.79 -10.12
CA ILE A 87 -1.91 3.97 -10.65
C ILE A 87 -0.51 3.64 -11.23
N PRO A 88 0.34 2.81 -10.60
CA PRO A 88 1.64 2.47 -11.17
C PRO A 88 1.59 1.85 -12.57
N ALA A 89 0.49 1.17 -12.91
CA ALA A 89 0.28 0.59 -14.24
C ALA A 89 -0.15 1.63 -15.29
N LEU A 90 -0.51 2.84 -14.89
CA LEU A 90 -1.05 3.90 -15.74
C LEU A 90 -0.02 5.00 -16.04
N SER A 91 1.25 4.66 -16.18
CA SER A 91 2.39 5.59 -16.29
C SER A 91 2.28 6.59 -17.46
N ALA A 92 1.50 6.29 -18.50
CA ALA A 92 1.31 7.14 -19.68
C ALA A 92 0.13 8.14 -19.53
N TRP A 93 -0.57 8.17 -18.40
CA TRP A 93 -1.81 8.94 -18.22
C TRP A 93 -1.61 10.34 -17.62
N GLY A 94 -0.36 10.78 -17.46
CA GLY A 94 -0.01 12.09 -16.90
C GLY A 94 0.13 12.06 -15.38
N THR A 95 -0.07 13.21 -14.74
CA THR A 95 0.05 13.34 -13.27
C THR A 95 -1.15 12.67 -12.57
N PRO A 96 -0.94 11.62 -11.78
CA PRO A 96 -2.03 10.94 -11.10
C PRO A 96 -2.45 11.69 -9.82
N TYR A 97 -3.75 11.70 -9.58
CA TYR A 97 -4.37 12.17 -8.33
C TYR A 97 -5.24 11.05 -7.78
N LEU A 98 -5.30 10.94 -6.46
CA LEU A 98 -6.16 9.97 -5.77
C LEU A 98 -7.16 10.74 -4.91
N PHE A 99 -8.43 10.55 -5.17
CA PHE A 99 -9.52 11.17 -4.42
C PHE A 99 -10.75 10.27 -4.43
N GLY A 100 -11.47 10.20 -3.33
CA GLY A 100 -12.74 9.52 -3.21
C GLY A 100 -13.38 9.73 -1.84
N PRO A 101 -14.71 9.56 -1.73
CA PRO A 101 -15.44 9.58 -0.47
C PRO A 101 -15.23 8.28 0.33
N GLY A 102 -15.61 8.32 1.59
CA GLY A 102 -15.56 7.17 2.48
C GLY A 102 -14.21 6.98 3.18
N SER A 103 -14.15 5.96 4.00
CA SER A 103 -12.98 5.61 4.80
C SER A 103 -12.40 4.27 4.41
N ILE A 104 -11.07 4.20 4.22
CA ILE A 104 -10.38 2.92 3.99
C ILE A 104 -10.56 1.93 5.16
N HIS A 105 -10.91 2.39 6.35
CA HIS A 105 -11.08 1.55 7.53
C HIS A 105 -12.32 0.65 7.47
N VAL A 106 -13.28 0.94 6.58
CA VAL A 106 -14.46 0.10 6.34
C VAL A 106 -14.36 -0.71 5.06
N ALA A 107 -13.36 -0.46 4.24
CA ALA A 107 -13.13 -1.18 2.99
C ALA A 107 -12.87 -2.68 3.24
N HIS A 108 -13.39 -3.53 2.35
CA HIS A 108 -13.27 -5.00 2.40
C HIS A 108 -13.93 -5.66 3.63
N ARG A 109 -14.90 -4.98 4.24
CA ARG A 109 -15.71 -5.53 5.32
C ARG A 109 -17.11 -5.88 4.81
N ASP A 110 -17.80 -6.79 5.48
CA ASP A 110 -19.19 -7.17 5.13
C ASP A 110 -20.17 -6.00 5.29
N ASP A 111 -19.84 -5.03 6.14
CA ASP A 111 -20.59 -3.80 6.39
C ASP A 111 -19.97 -2.55 5.71
N GLU A 112 -19.19 -2.75 4.65
CA GLU A 112 -18.59 -1.64 3.88
C GLU A 112 -19.66 -0.66 3.42
N CYS A 113 -19.45 0.62 3.72
CA CYS A 113 -20.42 1.66 3.46
C CYS A 113 -19.75 3.01 3.21
N VAL A 114 -20.50 3.92 2.61
CA VAL A 114 -20.19 5.33 2.47
C VAL A 114 -21.42 6.16 2.77
N GLU A 115 -21.27 7.24 3.51
CA GLU A 115 -22.36 8.15 3.83
C GLU A 115 -22.87 8.87 2.58
N ILE A 116 -24.20 9.01 2.43
CA ILE A 116 -24.79 9.70 1.28
C ILE A 116 -24.31 11.16 1.20
N ALA A 117 -24.15 11.83 2.35
CA ALA A 117 -23.65 13.20 2.40
C ALA A 117 -22.20 13.30 1.89
N GLU A 118 -21.35 12.28 2.13
CA GLU A 118 -19.98 12.23 1.60
C GLU A 118 -19.98 12.03 0.08
N LEU A 119 -20.89 11.22 -0.47
CA LEU A 119 -21.06 11.08 -1.93
C LEU A 119 -21.43 12.42 -2.58
N GLN A 120 -22.36 13.17 -1.99
CA GLN A 120 -22.75 14.49 -2.49
C GLN A 120 -21.57 15.47 -2.44
N SER A 121 -20.88 15.55 -1.32
CA SER A 121 -19.68 16.41 -1.16
C SER A 121 -18.54 16.01 -2.10
N ALA A 122 -18.42 14.71 -2.39
CA ALA A 122 -17.43 14.21 -3.34
C ALA A 122 -17.75 14.67 -4.77
N ALA A 123 -19.01 14.67 -5.19
CA ALA A 123 -19.41 15.16 -6.51
C ALA A 123 -19.02 16.64 -6.70
N GLU A 124 -19.29 17.49 -5.70
CA GLU A 124 -18.86 18.88 -5.71
C GLU A 124 -17.32 19.02 -5.74
N SER A 125 -16.63 18.17 -5.01
CA SER A 125 -15.17 18.16 -4.96
C SER A 125 -14.56 17.73 -6.30
N TYR A 126 -15.14 16.74 -6.99
CA TYR A 126 -14.71 16.36 -8.35
C TYR A 126 -14.85 17.53 -9.33
N GLU A 127 -15.95 18.26 -9.29
CA GLU A 127 -16.13 19.47 -10.13
C GLU A 127 -15.03 20.52 -9.84
N ARG A 128 -14.75 20.78 -8.57
CA ARG A 128 -13.68 21.72 -8.17
C ARG A 128 -12.30 21.26 -8.62
N ILE A 129 -11.99 19.97 -8.50
CA ILE A 129 -10.73 19.35 -8.96
C ILE A 129 -10.58 19.56 -10.46
N VAL A 130 -11.60 19.22 -11.24
CA VAL A 130 -11.57 19.38 -12.70
C VAL A 130 -11.36 20.84 -13.07
N ARG A 131 -12.10 21.78 -12.47
CA ARG A 131 -11.93 23.22 -12.72
C ARG A 131 -10.51 23.69 -12.39
N ALA A 132 -9.95 23.25 -11.25
CA ALA A 132 -8.59 23.62 -10.85
C ALA A 132 -7.52 23.10 -11.83
N LEU A 133 -7.69 21.89 -12.36
CA LEU A 133 -6.76 21.29 -13.32
C LEU A 133 -6.82 21.94 -14.71
N TYR A 134 -8.00 22.43 -15.14
CA TYR A 134 -8.14 23.10 -16.44
C TYR A 134 -7.82 24.61 -16.39
N SER A 135 -7.67 25.18 -15.20
CA SER A 135 -7.35 26.60 -15.03
C SER A 135 -5.86 26.84 -14.76
N ALA A 136 -5.08 25.78 -14.67
CA ALA A 136 -3.64 25.81 -14.46
C ALA A 136 -2.88 25.64 -15.77
#